data_45ea79388e6bc29c353e3068881304be
#
_entry.id   45ea79388e6bc29c353e3068881304be
#
_cell.length_a   1.000
_cell.length_b   1.000
_cell.length_c   1.000
_cell.angle_alpha   90.00
_cell.angle_beta   90.00
_cell.angle_gamma   90.00
#
_symmetry.space_group_name_H-M   'P 1'
#
loop_
_entity.id
_entity.type
_entity.pdbx_description
1 polymer ?
#
loop_
_entity_poly.entity_id
_entity_poly.type
_entity_poly.pdbx_seq_one_letter_code
_entity_poly.pdbx_strand_id
1 'polypeptide(L)'
;MSNRTRSAPRQVKPELEHVYSRSPKLGYEAAEDTGVVRCLSHGFPTQLARWHFHDEYELHLITETSGKAFIGDWIGPFQPGHLVLCGPRLPHNWVSIDLPEGGVEERDLVIQFDHGPIASAAEHLAELQELLPMLERAKYGIEFFGLGDQAYAHWYRVKDAKGV
;
A
#
# COMPACT_ATOMS: atom_id res chain seq x y z
N MET A 1 18.33 12.32 -44.53
CA MET A 1 18.61 11.72 -43.23
C MET A 1 17.84 12.50 -42.18
N SER A 2 16.74 11.94 -41.68
CA SER A 2 15.84 12.64 -40.72
C SER A 2 16.37 12.44 -39.30
N ASN A 3 16.79 13.52 -38.69
CA ASN A 3 17.27 13.57 -37.30
C ASN A 3 16.04 13.51 -36.36
N ARG A 4 15.65 12.30 -35.93
CA ARG A 4 14.66 12.15 -34.87
C ARG A 4 15.30 12.53 -33.54
N THR A 5 15.11 13.74 -33.10
CA THR A 5 15.39 14.15 -31.71
C THR A 5 14.53 13.30 -30.78
N ARG A 6 15.16 12.37 -30.06
CA ARG A 6 14.52 11.68 -28.94
C ARG A 6 14.22 12.74 -27.87
N SER A 7 12.94 13.04 -27.63
CA SER A 7 12.54 13.81 -26.47
C SER A 7 12.99 13.05 -25.21
N ALA A 8 13.54 13.77 -24.22
CA ALA A 8 13.85 13.20 -22.93
C ALA A 8 12.58 12.54 -22.32
N PRO A 9 12.73 11.38 -21.65
CA PRO A 9 11.59 10.74 -21.03
C PRO A 9 10.94 11.71 -20.03
N ARG A 10 9.62 11.86 -20.15
CA ARG A 10 8.84 12.71 -19.24
C ARG A 10 8.89 12.10 -17.84
N GLN A 11 9.47 12.80 -16.90
CA GLN A 11 9.54 12.36 -15.50
C GLN A 11 8.11 12.44 -14.92
N VAL A 12 7.53 11.28 -14.60
CA VAL A 12 6.23 11.20 -13.92
C VAL A 12 6.49 11.44 -12.44
N LYS A 13 5.88 12.50 -11.90
CA LYS A 13 5.94 12.78 -10.45
C LYS A 13 4.88 11.97 -9.74
N PRO A 14 5.16 11.46 -8.52
CA PRO A 14 4.15 10.81 -7.71
C PRO A 14 3.09 11.83 -7.27
N GLU A 15 1.85 11.37 -7.15
CA GLU A 15 0.72 12.17 -6.70
C GLU A 15 0.52 11.99 -5.20
N LEU A 16 0.26 13.08 -4.48
CA LEU A 16 -0.17 12.98 -3.08
C LEU A 16 -1.63 12.50 -3.04
N GLU A 17 -1.84 11.37 -2.41
CA GLU A 17 -3.18 10.85 -2.15
C GLU A 17 -3.73 11.44 -0.85
N HIS A 18 -4.63 12.41 -0.98
CA HIS A 18 -5.32 12.98 0.17
C HIS A 18 -6.49 12.10 0.62
N VAL A 19 -6.77 12.10 1.92
CA VAL A 19 -7.95 11.45 2.50
C VAL A 19 -9.25 11.87 1.78
N TYR A 20 -9.32 13.11 1.32
CA TYR A 20 -10.48 13.65 0.58
C TYR A 20 -10.64 13.12 -0.86
N SER A 21 -9.57 12.59 -1.45
CA SER A 21 -9.65 11.97 -2.78
C SER A 21 -10.09 10.50 -2.71
N ARG A 22 -10.21 9.96 -1.51
CA ARG A 22 -10.68 8.60 -1.26
C ARG A 22 -12.20 8.58 -1.39
N SER A 23 -12.67 8.17 -2.56
CA SER A 23 -14.08 8.11 -2.89
C SER A 23 -14.57 6.66 -2.78
N PRO A 24 -15.78 6.41 -2.27
CA PRO A 24 -16.42 5.09 -2.32
C PRO A 24 -16.46 4.49 -3.73
N LYS A 25 -16.53 5.34 -4.77
CA LYS A 25 -16.47 4.90 -6.17
C LYS A 25 -15.12 4.30 -6.57
N LEU A 26 -14.06 4.54 -5.80
CA LEU A 26 -12.73 4.01 -6.00
C LEU A 26 -12.43 2.81 -5.08
N GLY A 27 -13.44 2.26 -4.40
CA GLY A 27 -13.29 1.12 -3.48
C GLY A 27 -13.05 1.50 -2.04
N TYR A 28 -13.00 2.79 -1.70
CA TYR A 28 -12.99 3.22 -0.29
C TYR A 28 -14.39 3.15 0.28
N GLU A 29 -14.57 2.44 1.38
CA GLU A 29 -15.83 2.46 2.12
C GLU A 29 -16.09 3.86 2.69
N ALA A 30 -17.37 4.21 2.82
CA ALA A 30 -17.77 5.56 3.21
C ALA A 30 -17.22 5.94 4.58
N ALA A 31 -17.17 7.23 4.83
CA ALA A 31 -16.69 8.01 5.96
C ALA A 31 -16.97 7.53 7.41
N GLU A 32 -17.47 6.34 7.63
CA GLU A 32 -17.56 5.74 8.97
C GLU A 32 -16.18 5.21 9.46
N ASP A 33 -15.20 5.12 8.56
CA ASP A 33 -13.85 4.68 8.89
C ASP A 33 -13.01 5.85 9.41
N THR A 34 -13.38 6.36 10.56
CA THR A 34 -12.62 7.37 11.31
C THR A 34 -11.55 6.76 12.22
N GLY A 35 -11.34 5.44 12.11
CA GLY A 35 -10.37 4.70 12.91
C GLY A 35 -8.93 5.07 12.59
N VAL A 36 -8.05 4.84 13.57
CA VAL A 36 -6.59 4.97 13.43
C VAL A 36 -6.04 3.96 12.42
N VAL A 37 -6.73 2.82 12.28
CA VAL A 37 -6.38 1.72 11.38
C VAL A 37 -7.51 1.55 10.36
N ARG A 38 -7.17 1.47 9.08
CA ARG A 38 -8.10 1.28 7.97
C ARG A 38 -7.72 0.04 7.17
N CYS A 39 -8.70 -0.80 6.88
CA CYS A 39 -8.55 -1.95 5.99
C CYS A 39 -9.21 -1.65 4.65
N LEU A 40 -8.44 -1.75 3.58
CA LEU A 40 -8.89 -1.50 2.21
C LEU A 40 -8.68 -2.76 1.37
N SER A 41 -9.65 -3.07 0.51
CA SER A 41 -9.54 -4.12 -0.50
C SER A 41 -9.97 -3.57 -1.84
N HIS A 42 -9.20 -3.84 -2.87
CA HIS A 42 -9.58 -3.43 -4.21
C HIS A 42 -9.02 -4.37 -5.29
N GLY A 43 -9.76 -4.41 -6.39
CA GLY A 43 -9.38 -5.19 -7.56
C GLY A 43 -8.41 -4.47 -8.49
N PHE A 44 -8.15 -5.09 -9.63
CA PHE A 44 -7.35 -4.51 -10.70
C PHE A 44 -7.98 -4.88 -12.06
N PRO A 45 -8.08 -3.96 -13.06
CA PRO A 45 -7.56 -2.58 -13.03
C PRO A 45 -8.38 -1.63 -12.16
N THR A 46 -7.71 -0.66 -11.56
CA THR A 46 -8.32 0.38 -10.74
C THR A 46 -7.63 1.72 -10.95
N GLN A 47 -8.34 2.82 -10.69
CA GLN A 47 -7.75 4.16 -10.68
C GLN A 47 -6.80 4.39 -9.49
N LEU A 48 -6.84 3.52 -8.48
CA LEU A 48 -5.92 3.55 -7.34
C LEU A 48 -4.52 3.06 -7.73
N ALA A 49 -4.40 2.20 -8.74
CA ALA A 49 -3.12 1.72 -9.25
C ALA A 49 -2.39 2.83 -10.05
N ARG A 50 -1.85 3.80 -9.33
CA ARG A 50 -1.06 4.92 -9.86
C ARG A 50 0.18 5.17 -9.02
N TRP A 51 1.15 5.88 -9.56
CA TRP A 51 2.32 6.32 -8.84
C TRP A 51 1.94 7.42 -7.85
N HIS A 52 1.84 7.09 -6.57
CA HIS A 52 1.34 7.97 -5.52
C HIS A 52 2.09 7.79 -4.20
N PHE A 53 1.79 8.64 -3.24
CA PHE A 53 2.23 8.56 -1.86
C PHE A 53 1.16 9.19 -0.94
N HIS A 54 1.19 8.87 0.34
CA HIS A 54 0.30 9.40 1.38
C HIS A 54 1.05 9.56 2.70
N ASP A 55 0.43 10.13 3.71
CA ASP A 55 1.07 10.43 5.00
C ASP A 55 0.97 9.27 6.01
N GLU A 56 0.21 8.24 5.71
CA GLU A 56 0.06 7.04 6.54
C GLU A 56 1.11 5.98 6.22
N TYR A 57 1.31 5.05 7.15
CA TYR A 57 1.91 3.75 6.85
C TYR A 57 0.92 2.90 6.06
N GLU A 58 1.43 2.07 5.19
CA GLU A 58 0.65 1.12 4.42
C GLU A 58 1.31 -0.25 4.41
N LEU A 59 0.64 -1.24 5.03
CA LEU A 59 0.98 -2.64 4.84
C LEU A 59 0.15 -3.17 3.66
N HIS A 60 0.82 -3.49 2.58
CA HIS A 60 0.23 -3.85 1.30
C HIS A 60 0.52 -5.30 0.96
N LEU A 61 -0.53 -6.11 0.81
CA LEU A 61 -0.46 -7.51 0.39
C LEU A 61 -1.05 -7.65 -1.02
N ILE A 62 -0.30 -8.25 -1.93
CA ILE A 62 -0.80 -8.70 -3.23
C ILE A 62 -1.34 -10.12 -3.08
N THR A 63 -2.60 -10.34 -3.44
CA THR A 63 -3.27 -11.65 -3.37
C THR A 63 -3.35 -12.33 -4.72
N GLU A 64 -3.42 -11.56 -5.80
CA GLU A 64 -3.55 -12.05 -7.17
C GLU A 64 -2.64 -11.29 -8.13
N THR A 65 -2.43 -11.84 -9.32
CA THR A 65 -1.60 -11.31 -10.41
C THR A 65 -0.10 -11.22 -10.09
N SER A 66 0.69 -11.01 -11.11
CA SER A 66 2.11 -10.71 -11.03
C SER A 66 2.45 -9.49 -11.87
N GLY A 67 3.64 -8.91 -11.63
CA GLY A 67 4.03 -7.72 -12.37
C GLY A 67 5.28 -7.05 -11.84
N LYS A 68 5.27 -5.70 -11.89
CA LYS A 68 6.36 -4.86 -11.37
C LYS A 68 5.86 -3.95 -10.27
N ALA A 69 6.55 -4.01 -9.13
CA ALA A 69 6.40 -3.07 -8.03
C ALA A 69 7.43 -1.95 -8.15
N PHE A 70 7.00 -0.76 -7.81
CA PHE A 70 7.78 0.46 -7.72
C PHE A 70 7.61 0.99 -6.30
N ILE A 71 8.70 0.99 -5.51
CA ILE A 71 8.64 1.37 -4.08
C ILE A 71 9.86 2.26 -3.82
N GLY A 72 9.63 3.58 -3.68
CA GLY A 72 10.71 4.55 -3.64
C GLY A 72 11.57 4.49 -4.91
N ASP A 73 12.85 4.18 -4.74
CA ASP A 73 13.83 3.99 -5.81
C ASP A 73 14.02 2.52 -6.22
N TRP A 74 13.37 1.59 -5.51
CA TRP A 74 13.40 0.17 -5.85
C TRP A 74 12.35 -0.18 -6.92
N ILE A 75 12.77 -0.99 -7.89
CA ILE A 75 11.90 -1.56 -8.92
C ILE A 75 12.20 -3.05 -9.02
N GLY A 76 11.19 -3.88 -8.80
CA GLY A 76 11.34 -5.32 -8.87
C GLY A 76 10.05 -6.06 -9.26
N PRO A 77 10.14 -7.38 -9.45
CA PRO A 77 8.97 -8.20 -9.70
C PRO A 77 8.15 -8.37 -8.43
N PHE A 78 6.85 -8.58 -8.59
CA PHE A 78 5.97 -9.08 -7.54
C PHE A 78 5.14 -10.26 -8.06
N GLN A 79 4.63 -11.04 -7.13
CA GLN A 79 3.70 -12.16 -7.35
C GLN A 79 2.77 -12.26 -6.13
N PRO A 80 1.71 -13.10 -6.18
CA PRO A 80 0.86 -13.32 -5.02
C PRO A 80 1.67 -13.68 -3.77
N GLY A 81 1.31 -13.09 -2.64
CA GLY A 81 2.05 -13.18 -1.37
C GLY A 81 3.10 -12.09 -1.16
N HIS A 82 3.32 -11.19 -2.15
CA HIS A 82 4.19 -10.03 -1.99
C HIS A 82 3.60 -9.09 -0.94
N LEU A 83 4.32 -8.94 0.17
CA LEU A 83 3.90 -8.17 1.34
C LEU A 83 4.93 -7.09 1.63
N VAL A 84 4.51 -5.83 1.60
CA VAL A 84 5.39 -4.67 1.82
C VAL A 84 4.78 -3.69 2.82
N LEU A 85 5.59 -3.19 3.74
CA LEU A 85 5.28 -2.03 4.56
C LEU A 85 5.91 -0.78 3.93
N CYS A 86 5.07 0.10 3.42
CA CYS A 86 5.44 1.43 2.96
C CYS A 86 5.28 2.43 4.12
N GLY A 87 6.30 3.23 4.36
CA GLY A 87 6.23 4.32 5.34
C GLY A 87 5.62 5.58 4.76
N PRO A 88 5.32 6.57 5.62
CA PRO A 88 4.78 7.85 5.20
C PRO A 88 5.61 8.50 4.09
N ARG A 89 4.90 9.01 3.07
CA ARG A 89 5.47 9.74 1.92
C ARG A 89 6.43 8.95 1.04
N LEU A 90 6.50 7.62 1.19
CA LEU A 90 7.24 6.76 0.27
C LEU A 90 6.40 6.54 -0.99
N PRO A 91 6.84 7.01 -2.18
CA PRO A 91 6.09 6.78 -3.41
C PRO A 91 6.06 5.30 -3.76
N HIS A 92 4.90 4.79 -4.17
CA HIS A 92 4.73 3.38 -4.52
C HIS A 92 3.65 3.15 -5.58
N ASN A 93 3.74 1.99 -6.25
CA ASN A 93 2.73 1.49 -7.20
C ASN A 93 3.02 0.03 -7.56
N TRP A 94 1.97 -0.75 -7.84
CA TRP A 94 2.06 -2.11 -8.37
C TRP A 94 1.37 -2.19 -9.74
N VAL A 95 2.09 -2.57 -10.76
CA VAL A 95 1.61 -2.68 -12.15
C VAL A 95 1.55 -4.14 -12.55
N SER A 96 0.34 -4.70 -12.64
CA SER A 96 0.12 -6.07 -13.11
C SER A 96 0.38 -6.20 -14.61
N ILE A 97 0.97 -7.31 -15.03
CA ILE A 97 1.28 -7.63 -16.42
C ILE A 97 0.59 -8.91 -16.92
N ASP A 98 0.07 -9.74 -16.02
CA ASP A 98 -0.60 -11.01 -16.29
C ASP A 98 -2.09 -10.95 -15.90
N LEU A 99 -2.77 -9.89 -16.27
CA LEU A 99 -4.16 -9.67 -15.92
C LEU A 99 -5.08 -10.57 -16.72
N PRO A 100 -5.98 -11.36 -16.07
CA PRO A 100 -7.02 -12.11 -16.78
C PRO A 100 -8.03 -11.17 -17.44
N GLU A 101 -8.73 -11.68 -18.47
CA GLU A 101 -9.82 -10.96 -19.11
C GLU A 101 -10.90 -10.62 -18.07
N GLY A 102 -11.27 -9.34 -17.99
CA GLY A 102 -12.23 -8.84 -16.99
C GLY A 102 -11.59 -8.37 -15.67
N GLY A 103 -10.29 -8.58 -15.50
CA GLY A 103 -9.59 -8.17 -14.26
C GLY A 103 -9.77 -9.14 -13.10
N VAL A 104 -9.40 -8.69 -11.91
CA VAL A 104 -9.54 -9.42 -10.64
C VAL A 104 -10.25 -8.54 -9.61
N GLU A 105 -11.09 -9.13 -8.76
CA GLU A 105 -11.93 -8.38 -7.82
C GLU A 105 -11.17 -7.99 -6.55
N GLU A 106 -10.24 -8.81 -6.10
CA GLU A 106 -9.46 -8.57 -4.89
C GLU A 106 -7.98 -8.87 -5.16
N ARG A 107 -7.26 -7.89 -5.71
CA ARG A 107 -5.80 -7.99 -5.92
C ARG A 107 -5.02 -7.51 -4.71
N ASP A 108 -5.51 -6.46 -4.08
CA ASP A 108 -4.80 -5.73 -3.04
C ASP A 108 -5.58 -5.79 -1.73
N LEU A 109 -4.92 -6.25 -0.67
CA LEU A 109 -5.36 -6.12 0.70
C LEU A 109 -4.41 -5.17 1.43
N VAL A 110 -4.97 -4.07 1.93
CA VAL A 110 -4.18 -2.97 2.49
C VAL A 110 -4.62 -2.67 3.91
N ILE A 111 -3.65 -2.45 4.79
CA ILE A 111 -3.87 -1.85 6.11
C ILE A 111 -3.13 -0.52 6.14
N GLN A 112 -3.87 0.58 6.29
CA GLN A 112 -3.28 1.90 6.51
C GLN A 112 -3.46 2.32 7.97
N PHE A 113 -2.45 3.01 8.52
CA PHE A 113 -2.51 3.52 9.89
C PHE A 113 -1.62 4.74 10.08
N ASP A 114 -2.01 5.60 11.03
CA ASP A 114 -1.33 6.84 11.34
C ASP A 114 -0.20 6.64 12.35
N HIS A 115 0.89 7.40 12.19
CA HIS A 115 2.04 7.36 13.09
C HIS A 115 1.71 7.88 14.51
N GLY A 116 1.02 9.01 14.61
CA GLY A 116 0.80 9.73 15.86
C GLY A 116 0.18 8.87 16.97
N PRO A 117 -0.98 8.23 16.72
CA PRO A 117 -1.60 7.35 17.71
C PRO A 117 -0.71 6.17 18.15
N ILE A 118 0.05 5.56 17.23
CA ILE A 118 0.97 4.46 17.56
C ILE A 118 2.12 4.97 18.43
N ALA A 119 2.74 6.09 18.06
CA ALA A 119 3.82 6.70 18.82
C ALA A 119 3.37 7.10 20.23
N SER A 120 2.19 7.72 20.35
CA SER A 120 1.62 8.09 21.65
C SER A 120 1.31 6.87 22.52
N ALA A 121 0.74 5.82 21.96
CA ALA A 121 0.49 4.58 22.69
C ALA A 121 1.80 3.87 23.12
N ALA A 122 2.85 3.96 22.32
CA ALA A 122 4.16 3.41 22.64
C ALA A 122 4.85 4.09 23.83
N GLU A 123 4.44 5.31 24.21
CA GLU A 123 4.92 5.94 25.44
C GLU A 123 4.49 5.16 26.71
N HIS A 124 3.43 4.37 26.62
CA HIS A 124 2.81 3.66 27.72
C HIS A 124 2.82 2.13 27.58
N LEU A 125 3.06 1.61 26.39
CA LEU A 125 3.02 0.19 26.06
C LEU A 125 4.38 -0.25 25.48
N ALA A 126 5.14 -1.00 26.27
CA ALA A 126 6.48 -1.44 25.89
C ALA A 126 6.47 -2.29 24.59
N GLU A 127 5.41 -3.08 24.38
CA GLU A 127 5.24 -3.89 23.18
C GLU A 127 5.15 -3.06 21.90
N LEU A 128 4.59 -1.84 21.97
CA LEU A 128 4.54 -0.94 20.84
C LEU A 128 5.87 -0.20 20.62
N GLN A 129 6.69 -0.03 21.66
CA GLN A 129 8.04 0.55 21.51
C GLN A 129 8.91 -0.31 20.60
N GLU A 130 8.74 -1.65 20.62
CA GLU A 130 9.48 -2.56 19.76
C GLU A 130 9.19 -2.37 18.27
N LEU A 131 8.01 -1.80 17.92
CA LEU A 131 7.62 -1.49 16.54
C LEU A 131 8.31 -0.24 15.99
N LEU A 132 8.64 0.74 16.82
CA LEU A 132 9.13 2.05 16.37
C LEU A 132 10.37 1.96 15.48
N PRO A 133 11.39 1.12 15.76
CA PRO A 133 12.55 0.96 14.87
C PRO A 133 12.18 0.38 13.49
N MET A 134 11.18 -0.49 13.42
CA MET A 134 10.67 -1.02 12.17
C MET A 134 9.92 0.06 11.39
N LEU A 135 9.04 0.81 12.05
CA LEU A 135 8.30 1.90 11.43
C LEU A 135 9.24 2.98 10.88
N GLU A 136 10.31 3.32 11.60
CA GLU A 136 11.32 4.26 11.10
C GLU A 136 12.01 3.77 9.83
N ARG A 137 12.28 2.46 9.70
CA ARG A 137 12.86 1.87 8.48
C ARG A 137 11.86 1.76 7.33
N ALA A 138 10.56 1.74 7.62
CA ALA A 138 9.51 1.62 6.59
C ALA A 138 9.53 2.79 5.59
N LYS A 139 10.16 3.91 5.92
CA LYS A 139 10.40 5.02 4.97
C LYS A 139 11.20 4.62 3.72
N TYR A 140 11.87 3.48 3.75
CA TYR A 140 12.58 2.92 2.59
C TYR A 140 11.84 1.74 1.96
N GLY A 141 10.69 1.34 2.50
CA GLY A 141 9.98 0.11 2.17
C GLY A 141 10.60 -1.11 2.87
N ILE A 142 9.76 -1.96 3.43
CA ILE A 142 10.19 -3.24 4.02
C ILE A 142 9.40 -4.35 3.36
N GLU A 143 10.07 -5.25 2.64
CA GLU A 143 9.46 -6.45 2.11
C GLU A 143 9.56 -7.59 3.15
N PHE A 144 8.45 -8.31 3.34
CA PHE A 144 8.36 -9.46 4.23
C PHE A 144 8.22 -10.74 3.41
N PHE A 145 9.16 -11.65 3.57
CA PHE A 145 9.18 -12.91 2.81
C PHE A 145 8.49 -14.05 3.58
N GLY A 146 7.69 -14.83 2.87
CA GLY A 146 7.06 -16.03 3.43
C GLY A 146 5.92 -15.78 4.42
N LEU A 147 5.41 -14.53 4.51
CA LEU A 147 4.33 -14.15 5.42
C LEU A 147 2.99 -13.87 4.72
N GLY A 148 2.88 -14.08 3.41
CA GLY A 148 1.67 -13.74 2.65
C GLY A 148 0.40 -14.38 3.19
N ASP A 149 0.40 -15.69 3.43
CA ASP A 149 -0.76 -16.42 3.96
C ASP A 149 -1.16 -15.94 5.36
N GLN A 150 -0.18 -15.65 6.22
CA GLN A 150 -0.43 -15.12 7.55
C GLN A 150 -1.01 -13.70 7.49
N ALA A 151 -0.45 -12.86 6.62
CA ALA A 151 -0.94 -11.50 6.41
C ALA A 151 -2.38 -11.50 5.88
N TYR A 152 -2.70 -12.40 4.93
CA TYR A 152 -4.06 -12.59 4.43
C TYR A 152 -5.04 -12.89 5.58
N ALA A 153 -4.74 -13.91 6.39
CA ALA A 153 -5.59 -14.31 7.50
C ALA A 153 -5.73 -13.20 8.56
N HIS A 154 -4.64 -12.47 8.84
CA HIS A 154 -4.66 -11.38 9.82
C HIS A 154 -5.39 -10.13 9.31
N TRP A 155 -5.35 -9.86 8.01
CA TRP A 155 -6.07 -8.73 7.43
C TRP A 155 -7.58 -8.83 7.72
N TYR A 156 -8.21 -9.98 7.48
CA TYR A 156 -9.62 -10.20 7.81
C TYR A 156 -9.91 -10.08 9.31
N ARG A 157 -9.00 -10.57 10.15
CA ARG A 157 -9.16 -10.42 11.61
C ARG A 157 -9.11 -8.96 12.05
N VAL A 158 -8.25 -8.15 11.43
CA VAL A 158 -8.17 -6.70 11.72
C VAL A 158 -9.42 -6.00 11.19
N LYS A 159 -9.85 -6.31 9.96
CA LYS A 159 -11.06 -5.76 9.33
C LYS A 159 -12.31 -6.01 10.18
N ASP A 160 -12.45 -7.22 10.72
CA ASP A 160 -13.63 -7.63 11.49
C ASP A 160 -13.55 -7.23 12.98
N ALA A 161 -12.40 -6.74 13.43
CA ALA A 161 -12.21 -6.32 14.81
C ALA A 161 -13.07 -5.10 15.11
N LYS A 162 -13.98 -5.26 16.07
CA LYS A 162 -14.71 -4.13 16.65
C LYS A 162 -13.84 -3.59 17.78
N GLY A 163 -13.63 -2.28 17.75
CA GLY A 163 -12.79 -1.62 18.76
C GLY A 163 -13.12 -2.05 20.19
N VAL A 164 -12.13 -1.89 21.05
CA VAL A 164 -12.18 -2.23 22.49
C VAL A 164 -13.14 -1.28 23.20
#